data_1b2a885e2841d528a218abeac6574bb0
#
_entry.id   1b2a885e2841d528a218abeac6574bb0
#
_cell.length_a   1.000
_cell.length_b   1.000
_cell.length_c   1.000
_cell.angle_alpha   90.00
_cell.angle_beta   90.00
_cell.angle_gamma   90.00
#
_symmetry.space_group_name_H-M   'P 1'
#
loop_
_entity.id
_entity.type
_entity.pdbx_description
1 polymer ?
#
loop_
_entity_poly.entity_id
_entity_poly.type
_entity_poly.pdbx_seq_one_letter_code
_entity_poly.pdbx_strand_id
1 'polypeptide(L)'
;MNKLFEQRMQKLLQNDYPAFESALNQKPIKSFYLNPLKHGSIEHLNSAFLTKHPYINDAYFYDYENYQLGKHPYFNCGLYYIQEPSAMAVANCLDFDHDDYVLDMCAAPGGKTCFTASKLSSAGLMIANDINKLRAGILSENVERFGLQNTIVTNSDPVKLEKYFNNFFDKIILDAPCSGEGMFRKLDQAVETWSIEKVNECAYIQRNLINSAYQMLKDEGILIYSTCTYSLEENEDQVKYMTNDLQMELLEIKKQPGMASGYQNDKVVRMYPHLNKGEGQFIALLKKHTNGSVSYTHLRAHETLRHL
;
A
#
# COMPACT_ATOMS: atom_id res chain seq x y z
N MET A 1 17.45 10.99 -15.14
CA MET A 1 16.06 10.44 -15.15
C MET A 1 15.74 9.93 -16.54
N ASN A 2 14.80 8.99 -16.70
CA ASN A 2 14.39 8.45 -18.00
C ASN A 2 13.54 9.49 -18.76
N LYS A 3 13.90 9.83 -20.02
CA LYS A 3 13.19 10.87 -20.81
C LYS A 3 11.71 10.56 -21.04
N LEU A 4 11.35 9.29 -21.21
CA LEU A 4 9.96 8.91 -21.41
C LEU A 4 9.13 9.12 -20.13
N PHE A 5 9.70 8.79 -18.97
CA PHE A 5 9.08 9.08 -17.67
C PHE A 5 8.86 10.59 -17.50
N GLU A 6 9.87 11.42 -17.80
CA GLU A 6 9.75 12.89 -17.72
C GLU A 6 8.60 13.41 -18.59
N GLN A 7 8.50 12.96 -19.84
CA GLN A 7 7.43 13.36 -20.76
C GLN A 7 6.03 12.93 -20.23
N ARG A 8 5.93 11.74 -19.65
CA ARG A 8 4.69 11.26 -19.04
C ARG A 8 4.28 12.11 -17.84
N MET A 9 5.23 12.45 -16.96
CA MET A 9 4.96 13.29 -15.80
C MET A 9 4.66 14.74 -16.16
N GLN A 10 5.32 15.30 -17.15
CA GLN A 10 4.99 16.63 -17.70
C GLN A 10 3.54 16.68 -18.20
N LYS A 11 3.10 15.66 -18.92
CA LYS A 11 1.71 15.56 -19.41
C LYS A 11 0.71 15.40 -18.25
N LEU A 12 1.06 14.62 -17.22
CA LEU A 12 0.20 14.33 -16.07
C LEU A 12 0.06 15.55 -15.15
N LEU A 13 1.17 16.21 -14.82
CA LEU A 13 1.25 17.26 -13.80
C LEU A 13 1.17 18.67 -14.40
N GLN A 14 1.41 18.83 -15.70
CA GLN A 14 1.35 20.12 -16.38
C GLN A 14 2.13 21.23 -15.62
N ASN A 15 1.45 22.23 -15.08
CA ASN A 15 2.07 23.36 -14.36
C ASN A 15 2.77 22.96 -13.06
N ASP A 16 2.43 21.82 -12.47
CA ASP A 16 3.04 21.34 -11.21
C ASP A 16 4.33 20.55 -11.45
N TYR A 17 4.65 20.19 -12.71
CA TYR A 17 5.83 19.39 -13.03
C TYR A 17 7.15 19.99 -12.53
N PRO A 18 7.44 21.31 -12.67
CA PRO A 18 8.71 21.88 -12.15
C PRO A 18 8.87 21.71 -10.63
N ALA A 19 7.78 21.84 -9.86
CA ALA A 19 7.81 21.62 -8.42
C ALA A 19 8.05 20.15 -8.08
N PHE A 20 7.42 19.25 -8.81
CA PHE A 20 7.63 17.80 -8.70
C PHE A 20 9.08 17.40 -9.01
N GLU A 21 9.64 17.86 -10.12
CA GLU A 21 11.03 17.60 -10.52
C GLU A 21 12.02 18.11 -9.47
N SER A 22 11.80 19.32 -8.95
CA SER A 22 12.60 19.87 -7.85
C SER A 22 12.54 19.00 -6.59
N ALA A 23 11.35 18.49 -6.25
CA ALA A 23 11.17 17.63 -5.08
C ALA A 23 11.86 16.26 -5.22
N LEU A 24 11.94 15.70 -6.43
CA LEU A 24 12.66 14.45 -6.68
C LEU A 24 14.17 14.56 -6.42
N ASN A 25 14.73 15.76 -6.50
CA ASN A 25 16.15 16.02 -6.22
C ASN A 25 16.44 16.31 -4.74
N GLN A 26 15.42 16.34 -3.88
CA GLN A 26 15.59 16.55 -2.44
C GLN A 26 15.85 15.23 -1.72
N LYS A 27 16.42 15.29 -0.51
CA LYS A 27 16.59 14.11 0.34
C LYS A 27 15.23 13.55 0.78
N PRO A 28 15.06 12.21 0.80
CA PRO A 28 13.83 11.59 1.29
C PRO A 28 13.63 11.89 2.79
N ILE A 29 12.38 12.05 3.20
CA ILE A 29 12.01 12.25 4.59
C ILE A 29 11.65 10.89 5.20
N LYS A 30 12.09 10.66 6.43
CA LYS A 30 11.79 9.42 7.16
C LYS A 30 10.78 9.68 8.28
N SER A 31 9.99 8.66 8.55
CA SER A 31 8.97 8.67 9.60
C SER A 31 8.88 7.34 10.31
N PHE A 32 8.17 7.32 11.41
CA PHE A 32 7.81 6.13 12.16
C PHE A 32 6.44 6.34 12.82
N TYR A 33 5.80 5.25 13.24
CA TYR A 33 4.63 5.28 14.11
C TYR A 33 4.88 4.42 15.35
N LEU A 34 4.29 4.83 16.48
CA LEU A 34 4.40 4.12 17.76
C LEU A 34 3.56 2.85 17.73
N ASN A 35 4.03 1.85 18.46
CA ASN A 35 3.30 0.61 18.64
C ASN A 35 2.27 0.77 19.78
N PRO A 36 0.95 0.76 19.51
CA PRO A 36 -0.06 0.95 20.55
C PRO A 36 -0.17 -0.23 21.52
N LEU A 37 0.40 -1.40 21.17
CA LEU A 37 0.39 -2.60 22.02
C LEU A 37 1.51 -2.57 23.09
N LYS A 38 2.45 -1.65 22.98
CA LYS A 38 3.60 -1.56 23.89
C LYS A 38 3.62 -0.21 24.59
N HIS A 39 3.60 -0.25 25.90
CA HIS A 39 3.77 0.93 26.74
C HIS A 39 5.22 1.41 26.66
N GLY A 40 5.52 2.21 25.67
CA GLY A 40 6.81 2.88 25.50
C GLY A 40 6.54 4.34 25.23
N SER A 41 6.95 5.19 26.16
CA SER A 41 6.72 6.61 26.00
C SER A 41 7.66 7.17 24.94
N ILE A 42 7.10 7.96 24.02
CA ILE A 42 7.88 8.82 23.12
C ILE A 42 8.80 9.77 23.91
N GLU A 43 8.50 10.01 25.20
CA GLU A 43 9.29 10.85 26.11
C GLU A 43 10.74 10.38 26.25
N HIS A 44 11.00 9.09 26.01
CA HIS A 44 12.35 8.52 26.01
C HIS A 44 13.11 8.72 24.68
N LEU A 45 12.43 9.22 23.63
CA LEU A 45 13.07 9.61 22.39
C LEU A 45 13.43 11.09 22.44
N ASN A 46 14.52 11.47 21.79
CA ASN A 46 14.94 12.88 21.76
C ASN A 46 13.98 13.70 20.88
N SER A 47 13.07 14.42 21.52
CA SER A 47 12.04 15.23 20.88
C SER A 47 12.60 16.34 19.97
N ALA A 48 13.85 16.78 20.17
CA ALA A 48 14.47 17.80 19.32
C ALA A 48 14.61 17.36 17.85
N PHE A 49 14.63 16.06 17.58
CA PHE A 49 14.72 15.48 16.23
C PHE A 49 13.41 14.97 15.67
N LEU A 50 12.29 15.20 16.37
CA LEU A 50 10.99 14.67 16.02
C LEU A 50 9.99 15.79 15.63
N THR A 51 9.18 15.53 14.62
CA THR A 51 8.05 16.39 14.23
C THR A 51 6.81 15.52 14.08
N LYS A 52 5.74 15.84 14.80
CA LYS A 52 4.49 15.08 14.74
C LYS A 52 3.92 15.05 13.31
N HIS A 53 3.40 13.90 12.91
CA HIS A 53 2.69 13.75 11.64
C HIS A 53 1.37 14.54 11.68
N PRO A 54 0.99 15.27 10.61
CA PRO A 54 -0.12 16.22 10.67
C PRO A 54 -1.51 15.58 10.82
N TYR A 55 -1.69 14.32 10.41
CA TYR A 55 -3.00 13.64 10.41
C TYR A 55 -2.97 12.14 10.78
N ILE A 56 -1.79 11.56 11.00
CA ILE A 56 -1.67 10.18 11.50
C ILE A 56 -1.30 10.25 12.98
N ASN A 57 -2.18 9.73 13.84
CA ASN A 57 -1.94 9.69 15.26
C ASN A 57 -0.74 8.81 15.58
N ASP A 58 0.02 9.20 16.60
CA ASP A 58 1.21 8.48 17.07
C ASP A 58 2.28 8.22 16.01
N ALA A 59 2.27 9.05 14.94
CA ALA A 59 3.27 9.05 13.88
C ALA A 59 4.12 10.34 13.90
N TYR A 60 5.38 10.21 13.53
CA TYR A 60 6.36 11.29 13.59
C TYR A 60 7.32 11.22 12.41
N PHE A 61 7.67 12.38 11.87
CA PHE A 61 8.87 12.55 11.05
C PHE A 61 10.09 12.66 11.95
N TYR A 62 11.26 12.25 11.47
CA TYR A 62 12.49 12.37 12.25
C TYR A 62 13.70 12.72 11.38
N ASP A 63 14.64 13.44 11.97
CA ASP A 63 15.92 13.76 11.37
C ASP A 63 16.85 12.53 11.41
N TYR A 64 16.84 11.76 10.32
CA TYR A 64 17.57 10.49 10.25
C TYR A 64 19.10 10.67 10.10
N GLU A 65 19.58 11.86 9.77
CA GLU A 65 21.02 12.15 9.70
C GLU A 65 21.61 12.28 11.08
N ASN A 66 20.89 12.94 11.99
CA ASN A 66 21.33 13.18 13.35
C ASN A 66 20.75 12.17 14.37
N TYR A 67 19.69 11.44 14.00
CA TYR A 67 19.02 10.51 14.91
C TYR A 67 18.68 9.18 14.22
N GLN A 68 19.53 8.16 14.45
CA GLN A 68 19.44 6.87 13.78
C GLN A 68 18.51 5.89 14.51
N LEU A 69 17.19 6.10 14.41
CA LEU A 69 16.17 5.28 15.08
C LEU A 69 16.26 3.79 14.73
N GLY A 70 16.69 3.41 13.55
CA GLY A 70 16.89 1.99 13.18
C GLY A 70 17.96 1.25 13.96
N LYS A 71 18.85 1.97 14.65
CA LYS A 71 19.89 1.42 15.55
C LYS A 71 19.55 1.59 17.03
N HIS A 72 18.46 2.26 17.33
CA HIS A 72 18.06 2.51 18.71
C HIS A 72 17.52 1.22 19.37
N PRO A 73 17.80 0.93 20.64
CA PRO A 73 17.30 -0.27 21.34
C PRO A 73 15.78 -0.44 21.26
N TYR A 74 15.03 0.65 21.29
CA TYR A 74 13.56 0.63 21.19
C TYR A 74 13.04 0.13 19.83
N PHE A 75 13.82 0.25 18.75
CA PHE A 75 13.51 -0.39 17.48
C PHE A 75 13.49 -1.91 17.63
N ASN A 76 14.52 -2.48 18.25
CA ASN A 76 14.61 -3.92 18.48
C ASN A 76 13.52 -4.43 19.44
N CYS A 77 13.09 -3.60 20.39
CA CYS A 77 11.97 -3.90 21.29
C CYS A 77 10.60 -3.74 20.61
N GLY A 78 10.54 -3.25 19.36
CA GLY A 78 9.30 -3.05 18.62
C GLY A 78 8.39 -1.96 19.18
N LEU A 79 8.94 -0.92 19.83
CA LEU A 79 8.17 0.21 20.34
C LEU A 79 7.63 1.13 19.23
N TYR A 80 8.22 1.05 18.06
CA TYR A 80 7.79 1.77 16.87
C TYR A 80 8.16 1.01 15.59
N TYR A 81 7.52 1.37 14.50
CA TYR A 81 7.80 0.89 13.16
C TYR A 81 8.27 2.07 12.29
N ILE A 82 9.44 1.94 11.65
CA ILE A 82 9.95 2.94 10.69
C ILE A 82 9.30 2.67 9.34
N GLN A 83 8.50 3.62 8.87
CA GLN A 83 7.80 3.51 7.59
C GLN A 83 7.86 4.85 6.83
N GLU A 84 7.84 4.77 5.53
CA GLU A 84 7.75 5.92 4.64
C GLU A 84 6.38 6.62 4.84
N PRO A 85 6.33 7.97 4.90
CA PRO A 85 5.10 8.70 5.27
C PRO A 85 3.89 8.41 4.39
N SER A 86 4.05 8.38 3.05
CA SER A 86 2.92 8.12 2.14
C SER A 86 2.45 6.68 2.17
N ALA A 87 3.35 5.71 2.35
CA ALA A 87 2.99 4.30 2.56
C ALA A 87 2.23 4.09 3.88
N MET A 88 2.53 4.88 4.92
CA MET A 88 1.80 4.87 6.19
C MET A 88 0.36 5.38 6.01
N ALA A 89 0.14 6.35 5.15
CA ALA A 89 -1.18 6.91 4.87
C ALA A 89 -2.16 5.88 4.28
N VAL A 90 -1.67 4.85 3.57
CA VAL A 90 -2.53 3.81 2.97
C VAL A 90 -3.42 3.13 4.01
N ALA A 91 -2.81 2.55 5.04
CA ALA A 91 -3.56 1.86 6.09
C ALA A 91 -4.36 2.81 7.00
N ASN A 92 -4.08 4.13 6.94
CA ASN A 92 -4.83 5.15 7.68
C ASN A 92 -6.04 5.70 6.90
N CYS A 93 -6.20 5.34 5.62
CA CYS A 93 -7.35 5.77 4.81
C CYS A 93 -8.63 4.95 5.05
N LEU A 94 -8.55 3.86 5.78
CA LEU A 94 -9.70 3.00 6.09
C LEU A 94 -9.74 2.72 7.59
N ASP A 95 -10.95 2.83 8.15
CA ASP A 95 -11.22 2.36 9.51
C ASP A 95 -11.37 0.83 9.52
N PHE A 96 -10.79 0.20 10.51
CA PHE A 96 -10.87 -1.23 10.75
C PHE A 96 -11.71 -1.47 12.02
N ASP A 97 -12.71 -2.33 11.91
CA ASP A 97 -13.44 -2.80 13.07
C ASP A 97 -12.58 -3.77 13.88
N HIS A 98 -12.78 -3.79 15.20
CA HIS A 98 -11.91 -4.58 16.08
C HIS A 98 -11.89 -6.08 15.75
N ASP A 99 -13.00 -6.60 15.22
CA ASP A 99 -13.20 -8.03 14.95
C ASP A 99 -13.07 -8.38 13.45
N ASP A 100 -12.59 -7.46 12.62
CA ASP A 100 -12.39 -7.71 11.20
C ASP A 100 -11.42 -8.87 10.93
N TYR A 101 -11.73 -9.64 9.90
CA TYR A 101 -10.79 -10.56 9.26
C TYR A 101 -10.14 -9.86 8.08
N VAL A 102 -8.86 -9.58 8.21
CA VAL A 102 -8.11 -8.75 7.24
C VAL A 102 -7.04 -9.56 6.54
N LEU A 103 -6.91 -9.41 5.23
CA LEU A 103 -5.77 -9.90 4.44
C LEU A 103 -4.88 -8.70 4.04
N ASP A 104 -3.59 -8.77 4.34
CA ASP A 104 -2.56 -7.97 3.68
C ASP A 104 -1.87 -8.87 2.65
N MET A 105 -2.18 -8.65 1.36
CA MET A 105 -1.95 -9.64 0.30
C MET A 105 -0.53 -9.64 -0.24
N CYS A 106 0.16 -8.47 -0.19
CA CYS A 106 1.54 -8.26 -0.60
C CYS A 106 2.31 -7.56 0.54
N ALA A 107 2.30 -8.19 1.72
CA ALA A 107 2.49 -7.55 3.01
C ALA A 107 3.92 -7.09 3.32
N ALA A 108 4.94 -7.81 2.81
CA ALA A 108 6.32 -7.55 3.21
C ALA A 108 6.80 -6.15 2.80
N PRO A 109 7.52 -5.46 3.69
CA PRO A 109 8.14 -5.94 4.93
C PRO A 109 7.24 -5.91 6.19
N GLY A 110 5.95 -5.51 6.11
CA GLY A 110 5.01 -5.61 7.22
C GLY A 110 4.55 -4.27 7.84
N GLY A 111 4.87 -3.14 7.22
CA GLY A 111 4.48 -1.84 7.78
C GLY A 111 2.97 -1.63 7.85
N LYS A 112 2.22 -1.97 6.79
CA LYS A 112 0.76 -1.89 6.76
C LYS A 112 0.13 -2.96 7.65
N THR A 113 0.68 -4.18 7.61
CA THR A 113 0.31 -5.29 8.52
C THR A 113 0.38 -4.88 9.98
N CYS A 114 1.54 -4.38 10.44
CA CYS A 114 1.75 -4.00 11.84
C CYS A 114 0.82 -2.84 12.26
N PHE A 115 0.65 -1.84 11.40
CA PHE A 115 -0.25 -0.72 11.65
C PHE A 115 -1.70 -1.17 11.81
N THR A 116 -2.18 -2.07 10.95
CA THR A 116 -3.57 -2.54 10.94
C THR A 116 -3.81 -3.55 12.07
N ALA A 117 -2.98 -4.59 12.16
CA ALA A 117 -3.17 -5.67 13.14
C ALA A 117 -3.09 -5.18 14.59
N SER A 118 -2.32 -4.12 14.86
CA SER A 118 -2.27 -3.52 16.20
C SER A 118 -3.56 -2.82 16.64
N LYS A 119 -4.50 -2.60 15.72
CA LYS A 119 -5.81 -2.00 16.00
C LYS A 119 -6.93 -3.05 16.14
N LEU A 120 -6.68 -4.29 15.69
CA LEU A 120 -7.63 -5.38 15.82
C LEU A 120 -7.64 -5.93 17.25
N SER A 121 -8.81 -6.42 17.70
CA SER A 121 -8.94 -7.12 18.99
C SER A 121 -8.43 -8.57 18.90
N SER A 122 -8.54 -9.29 20.00
CA SER A 122 -8.25 -10.73 20.04
C SER A 122 -9.26 -11.59 19.25
N ALA A 123 -10.42 -11.04 18.88
CA ALA A 123 -11.41 -11.69 18.02
C ALA A 123 -11.16 -11.42 16.52
N GLY A 124 -10.43 -10.35 16.19
CA GLY A 124 -10.01 -10.05 14.82
C GLY A 124 -8.85 -10.93 14.36
N LEU A 125 -8.70 -11.07 13.05
CA LEU A 125 -7.65 -11.88 12.43
C LEU A 125 -6.94 -11.10 11.33
N MET A 126 -5.61 -11.10 11.35
CA MET A 126 -4.78 -10.63 10.24
C MET A 126 -4.09 -11.81 9.56
N ILE A 127 -4.30 -11.98 8.27
CA ILE A 127 -3.46 -12.83 7.41
C ILE A 127 -2.53 -11.91 6.63
N ALA A 128 -1.22 -12.10 6.79
CA ALA A 128 -0.20 -11.32 6.09
C ALA A 128 0.57 -12.23 5.14
N ASN A 129 0.43 -12.00 3.84
CA ASN A 129 1.02 -12.85 2.81
C ASN A 129 2.10 -12.13 2.00
N ASP A 130 3.14 -12.85 1.64
CA ASP A 130 4.06 -12.43 0.57
C ASP A 130 4.49 -13.67 -0.24
N ILE A 131 4.47 -13.55 -1.57
CA ILE A 131 4.87 -14.65 -2.47
C ILE A 131 6.37 -14.94 -2.38
N ASN A 132 7.18 -13.94 -2.05
CA ASN A 132 8.62 -14.10 -1.94
C ASN A 132 9.02 -14.60 -0.54
N LYS A 133 9.64 -15.80 -0.48
CA LYS A 133 10.01 -16.46 0.77
C LYS A 133 10.94 -15.62 1.67
N LEU A 134 11.92 -14.94 1.09
CA LEU A 134 12.84 -14.11 1.89
C LEU A 134 12.12 -12.90 2.48
N ARG A 135 11.24 -12.27 1.69
CA ARG A 135 10.43 -11.15 2.17
C ARG A 135 9.42 -11.59 3.23
N ALA A 136 8.80 -12.76 3.07
CA ALA A 136 7.93 -13.34 4.09
C ALA A 136 8.66 -13.62 5.41
N GLY A 137 9.94 -14.00 5.37
CA GLY A 137 10.79 -14.10 6.56
C GLY A 137 10.95 -12.77 7.28
N ILE A 138 11.26 -11.70 6.56
CA ILE A 138 11.37 -10.33 7.11
C ILE A 138 10.01 -9.88 7.69
N LEU A 139 8.91 -10.20 7.02
CA LEU A 139 7.56 -9.93 7.51
C LEU A 139 7.31 -10.63 8.85
N SER A 140 7.66 -11.91 8.97
CA SER A 140 7.52 -12.69 10.22
C SER A 140 8.32 -12.07 11.37
N GLU A 141 9.59 -11.70 11.13
CA GLU A 141 10.42 -11.02 12.12
C GLU A 141 9.80 -9.69 12.59
N ASN A 142 9.20 -8.93 11.70
CA ASN A 142 8.54 -7.67 12.05
C ASN A 142 7.24 -7.90 12.84
N VAL A 143 6.45 -8.90 12.49
CA VAL A 143 5.23 -9.29 13.21
C VAL A 143 5.58 -9.72 14.64
N GLU A 144 6.59 -10.56 14.81
CA GLU A 144 7.08 -11.01 16.13
C GLU A 144 7.64 -9.85 16.93
N ARG A 145 8.52 -9.04 16.34
CA ARG A 145 9.13 -7.86 16.99
C ARG A 145 8.07 -6.86 17.44
N PHE A 146 7.00 -6.66 16.65
CA PHE A 146 5.89 -5.78 17.02
C PHE A 146 4.99 -6.37 18.10
N GLY A 147 4.98 -7.70 18.27
CA GLY A 147 4.24 -8.43 19.31
C GLY A 147 2.77 -8.69 18.94
N LEU A 148 2.48 -8.88 17.65
CA LEU A 148 1.14 -9.15 17.15
C LEU A 148 0.74 -10.59 17.46
N GLN A 149 -0.35 -10.79 18.20
CA GLN A 149 -0.85 -12.13 18.60
C GLN A 149 -1.95 -12.66 17.66
N ASN A 150 -2.58 -11.78 16.92
CA ASN A 150 -3.71 -12.04 16.03
C ASN A 150 -3.30 -12.09 14.54
N THR A 151 -2.02 -12.37 14.26
CA THR A 151 -1.47 -12.30 12.89
C THR A 151 -0.85 -13.63 12.49
N ILE A 152 -1.22 -14.14 11.32
CA ILE A 152 -0.64 -15.33 10.69
C ILE A 152 0.11 -14.89 9.44
N VAL A 153 1.40 -15.21 9.37
CA VAL A 153 2.22 -14.95 8.17
C VAL A 153 2.16 -16.16 7.24
N THR A 154 1.89 -15.90 5.96
CA THR A 154 1.87 -16.91 4.91
C THR A 154 2.87 -16.57 3.81
N ASN A 155 3.42 -17.63 3.18
CA ASN A 155 4.23 -17.50 1.98
C ASN A 155 3.56 -18.28 0.86
N SER A 156 2.67 -17.66 0.13
CA SER A 156 1.86 -18.34 -0.88
C SER A 156 1.57 -17.44 -2.08
N ASP A 157 1.35 -18.08 -3.22
CA ASP A 157 0.74 -17.44 -4.37
C ASP A 157 -0.72 -17.07 -4.02
N PRO A 158 -1.16 -15.82 -4.27
CA PRO A 158 -2.54 -15.40 -4.01
C PRO A 158 -3.62 -16.27 -4.63
N VAL A 159 -3.41 -16.80 -5.83
CA VAL A 159 -4.34 -17.75 -6.49
C VAL A 159 -4.51 -19.05 -5.68
N LYS A 160 -3.47 -19.48 -4.95
CA LYS A 160 -3.59 -20.63 -4.05
C LYS A 160 -4.37 -20.30 -2.78
N LEU A 161 -4.28 -19.06 -2.29
CA LEU A 161 -5.03 -18.60 -1.12
C LEU A 161 -6.54 -18.58 -1.38
N GLU A 162 -6.98 -18.23 -2.60
CA GLU A 162 -8.40 -18.23 -2.99
C GLU A 162 -9.11 -19.55 -2.63
N LYS A 163 -8.42 -20.69 -2.78
CA LYS A 163 -8.98 -22.00 -2.50
C LYS A 163 -9.38 -22.22 -1.04
N TYR A 164 -8.75 -21.48 -0.13
CA TYR A 164 -8.94 -21.60 1.32
C TYR A 164 -9.76 -20.44 1.90
N PHE A 165 -9.74 -19.29 1.26
CA PHE A 165 -10.27 -18.04 1.80
C PHE A 165 -11.33 -17.38 0.90
N ASN A 166 -12.04 -18.16 0.09
CA ASN A 166 -13.11 -17.62 -0.75
C ASN A 166 -14.18 -16.95 0.13
N ASN A 167 -14.51 -15.68 -0.18
CA ASN A 167 -15.52 -14.89 0.52
C ASN A 167 -15.31 -14.83 2.05
N PHE A 168 -14.07 -14.64 2.47
CA PHE A 168 -13.65 -14.82 3.86
C PHE A 168 -13.27 -13.52 4.57
N PHE A 169 -12.67 -12.55 3.89
CA PHE A 169 -12.14 -11.34 4.51
C PHE A 169 -13.14 -10.19 4.48
N ASP A 170 -13.25 -9.47 5.59
CA ASP A 170 -14.02 -8.24 5.68
C ASP A 170 -13.29 -7.10 4.95
N LYS A 171 -11.96 -7.08 5.05
CA LYS A 171 -11.11 -6.07 4.41
C LYS A 171 -9.85 -6.70 3.83
N ILE A 172 -9.43 -6.21 2.66
CA ILE A 172 -8.19 -6.64 2.02
C ILE A 172 -7.33 -5.40 1.74
N ILE A 173 -6.06 -5.46 2.12
CA ILE A 173 -5.03 -4.51 1.73
C ILE A 173 -4.27 -5.12 0.56
N LEU A 174 -4.33 -4.48 -0.60
CA LEU A 174 -3.53 -4.83 -1.77
C LEU A 174 -2.62 -3.64 -2.11
N ASP A 175 -1.47 -3.57 -1.40
CA ASP A 175 -0.36 -2.70 -1.81
C ASP A 175 0.41 -3.45 -2.90
N ALA A 176 0.01 -3.21 -4.13
CA ALA A 176 0.36 -4.06 -5.25
C ALA A 176 1.82 -3.86 -5.71
N PRO A 177 2.51 -4.93 -6.14
CA PRO A 177 3.79 -4.77 -6.83
C PRO A 177 3.59 -3.87 -8.06
N CYS A 178 4.46 -2.89 -8.24
CA CYS A 178 4.32 -1.86 -9.25
C CYS A 178 5.65 -1.44 -9.85
N SER A 179 5.63 -0.58 -10.87
CA SER A 179 6.82 -0.07 -11.54
C SER A 179 7.72 0.78 -10.64
N GLY A 180 7.19 1.28 -9.51
CA GLY A 180 7.95 1.92 -8.44
C GLY A 180 8.39 3.35 -8.74
N GLU A 181 7.71 4.09 -9.61
CA GLU A 181 8.02 5.47 -9.99
C GLU A 181 8.08 6.42 -8.78
N GLY A 182 7.22 6.20 -7.80
CA GLY A 182 7.22 6.95 -6.55
C GLY A 182 8.42 6.68 -5.65
N MET A 183 9.28 5.72 -5.98
CA MET A 183 10.48 5.39 -5.23
C MET A 183 11.76 5.94 -5.86
N PHE A 184 11.70 6.68 -6.96
CA PHE A 184 12.85 7.17 -7.70
C PHE A 184 13.78 8.07 -6.88
N ARG A 185 13.23 8.85 -5.95
CA ARG A 185 14.04 9.67 -5.02
C ARG A 185 14.86 8.83 -4.03
N LYS A 186 14.46 7.58 -3.81
CA LYS A 186 14.96 6.72 -2.73
C LYS A 186 15.79 5.54 -3.22
N LEU A 187 15.52 5.07 -4.44
CA LEU A 187 16.10 3.83 -5.00
C LEU A 187 16.58 4.07 -6.44
N ASP A 188 17.89 4.20 -6.62
CA ASP A 188 18.50 4.35 -7.95
C ASP A 188 18.14 3.17 -8.87
N GLN A 189 18.09 1.95 -8.33
CA GLN A 189 17.70 0.76 -9.07
C GLN A 189 16.30 0.87 -9.68
N ALA A 190 15.36 1.56 -9.01
CA ALA A 190 14.01 1.76 -9.56
C ALA A 190 14.06 2.64 -10.83
N VAL A 191 14.92 3.65 -10.84
CA VAL A 191 15.15 4.52 -12.02
C VAL A 191 15.79 3.74 -13.17
N GLU A 192 16.82 2.93 -12.86
CA GLU A 192 17.58 2.17 -13.87
C GLU A 192 16.74 1.07 -14.55
N THR A 193 15.86 0.42 -13.77
CA THR A 193 15.06 -0.71 -14.28
C THR A 193 13.69 -0.30 -14.82
N TRP A 194 13.33 0.99 -14.75
CA TRP A 194 12.04 1.46 -15.22
C TRP A 194 11.95 1.45 -16.75
N SER A 195 10.85 0.94 -17.26
CA SER A 195 10.45 1.02 -18.67
C SER A 195 8.92 0.96 -18.79
N ILE A 196 8.40 1.30 -19.97
CA ILE A 196 6.95 1.20 -20.23
C ILE A 196 6.49 -0.27 -20.29
N GLU A 197 7.36 -1.17 -20.70
CA GLU A 197 7.10 -2.61 -20.69
C GLU A 197 6.90 -3.10 -19.25
N LYS A 198 7.74 -2.65 -18.31
CA LYS A 198 7.58 -2.95 -16.87
C LYS A 198 6.29 -2.38 -16.30
N VAL A 199 5.89 -1.16 -16.69
CA VAL A 199 4.59 -0.59 -16.30
C VAL A 199 3.45 -1.50 -16.75
N ASN A 200 3.46 -1.94 -18.01
CA ASN A 200 2.42 -2.81 -18.56
C ASN A 200 2.42 -4.20 -17.91
N GLU A 201 3.59 -4.77 -17.65
CA GLU A 201 3.74 -6.05 -16.93
C GLU A 201 3.16 -5.95 -15.51
N CYS A 202 3.52 -4.89 -14.77
CA CYS A 202 2.97 -4.64 -13.43
C CYS A 202 1.45 -4.47 -13.47
N ALA A 203 0.92 -3.71 -14.43
CA ALA A 203 -0.52 -3.53 -14.59
C ALA A 203 -1.25 -4.86 -14.84
N TYR A 204 -0.66 -5.77 -15.62
CA TYR A 204 -1.20 -7.12 -15.83
C TYR A 204 -1.17 -7.96 -14.55
N ILE A 205 -0.05 -7.95 -13.81
CA ILE A 205 0.07 -8.65 -12.52
C ILE A 205 -0.96 -8.11 -11.52
N GLN A 206 -1.11 -6.80 -11.43
CA GLN A 206 -2.07 -6.14 -10.55
C GLN A 206 -3.50 -6.59 -10.85
N ARG A 207 -3.87 -6.74 -12.12
CA ARG A 207 -5.20 -7.22 -12.51
C ARG A 207 -5.49 -8.64 -12.01
N ASN A 208 -4.50 -9.51 -12.07
CA ASN A 208 -4.62 -10.87 -11.52
C ASN A 208 -4.75 -10.86 -10.00
N LEU A 209 -3.96 -10.03 -9.31
CA LEU A 209 -4.06 -9.86 -7.87
C LEU A 209 -5.42 -9.28 -7.44
N ILE A 210 -5.94 -8.32 -8.18
CA ILE A 210 -7.28 -7.74 -7.95
C ILE A 210 -8.37 -8.83 -8.07
N ASN A 211 -8.28 -9.70 -9.07
CA ASN A 211 -9.22 -10.81 -9.21
C ASN A 211 -9.16 -11.76 -8.02
N SER A 212 -7.97 -12.12 -7.57
CA SER A 212 -7.79 -12.96 -6.37
C SER A 212 -8.34 -12.27 -5.12
N ALA A 213 -8.07 -10.98 -4.94
CA ALA A 213 -8.62 -10.20 -3.84
C ALA A 213 -10.15 -10.17 -3.86
N TYR A 214 -10.76 -9.96 -5.03
CA TYR A 214 -12.21 -9.94 -5.21
C TYR A 214 -12.86 -11.28 -4.82
N GLN A 215 -12.24 -12.43 -5.15
CA GLN A 215 -12.73 -13.75 -4.75
C GLN A 215 -12.68 -13.98 -3.25
N MET A 216 -11.62 -13.47 -2.60
CA MET A 216 -11.41 -13.66 -1.16
C MET A 216 -12.17 -12.66 -0.29
N LEU A 217 -12.60 -11.53 -0.86
CA LEU A 217 -13.35 -10.49 -0.17
C LEU A 217 -14.80 -10.92 0.04
N LYS A 218 -15.33 -10.76 1.25
CA LYS A 218 -16.77 -10.93 1.54
C LYS A 218 -17.62 -9.95 0.73
N ASP A 219 -18.89 -10.30 0.57
CA ASP A 219 -19.88 -9.33 0.16
C ASP A 219 -19.92 -8.18 1.18
N GLU A 220 -20.09 -6.95 0.71
CA GLU A 220 -19.98 -5.70 1.47
C GLU A 220 -18.57 -5.42 2.04
N GLY A 221 -17.59 -6.29 1.78
CA GLY A 221 -16.21 -6.11 2.18
C GLY A 221 -15.51 -4.99 1.39
N ILE A 222 -14.40 -4.48 1.94
CA ILE A 222 -13.68 -3.34 1.36
C ILE A 222 -12.25 -3.75 0.97
N LEU A 223 -11.88 -3.45 -0.28
CA LEU A 223 -10.53 -3.54 -0.81
C LEU A 223 -9.86 -2.17 -0.73
N ILE A 224 -8.70 -2.10 -0.06
CA ILE A 224 -7.75 -0.99 -0.20
C ILE A 224 -6.78 -1.37 -1.30
N TYR A 225 -6.84 -0.68 -2.43
CA TYR A 225 -5.87 -0.82 -3.51
C TYR A 225 -4.86 0.33 -3.45
N SER A 226 -3.58 0.02 -3.47
CA SER A 226 -2.52 1.03 -3.47
C SER A 226 -1.31 0.60 -4.29
N THR A 227 -0.58 1.59 -4.80
CA THR A 227 0.70 1.43 -5.49
C THR A 227 1.64 2.57 -5.13
N CYS A 228 2.94 2.36 -5.28
CA CYS A 228 3.94 3.43 -5.21
C CYS A 228 4.38 3.88 -6.61
N THR A 229 3.44 4.07 -7.55
CA THR A 229 3.72 4.56 -8.91
C THR A 229 2.79 5.71 -9.29
N TYR A 230 3.15 6.46 -10.35
CA TYR A 230 2.33 7.52 -10.92
C TYR A 230 1.63 7.11 -12.21
N SER A 231 1.92 5.93 -12.76
CA SER A 231 1.38 5.43 -14.02
C SER A 231 -0.14 5.26 -13.97
N LEU A 232 -0.84 5.74 -15.01
CA LEU A 232 -2.29 5.62 -15.12
C LEU A 232 -2.72 4.16 -15.28
N GLU A 233 -1.92 3.38 -16.03
CA GLU A 233 -2.14 1.96 -16.32
C GLU A 233 -2.20 1.11 -15.05
N GLU A 234 -1.40 1.49 -14.05
CA GLU A 234 -1.31 0.78 -12.77
C GLU A 234 -2.26 1.34 -11.71
N ASN A 235 -2.87 2.48 -11.94
CA ASN A 235 -3.68 3.22 -10.98
C ASN A 235 -5.13 3.36 -11.47
N GLU A 236 -5.47 4.44 -12.15
CA GLU A 236 -6.85 4.73 -12.55
C GLU A 236 -7.45 3.68 -13.50
N ASP A 237 -6.64 3.04 -14.35
CA ASP A 237 -7.14 1.99 -15.24
C ASP A 237 -7.46 0.69 -14.46
N GLN A 238 -6.76 0.42 -13.35
CA GLN A 238 -7.14 -0.67 -12.43
C GLN A 238 -8.44 -0.33 -11.68
N VAL A 239 -8.61 0.93 -11.27
CA VAL A 239 -9.87 1.38 -10.65
C VAL A 239 -11.03 1.24 -11.62
N LYS A 240 -10.87 1.66 -12.88
CA LYS A 240 -11.89 1.47 -13.95
C LYS A 240 -12.24 0.00 -14.15
N TYR A 241 -11.24 -0.89 -14.12
CA TYR A 241 -11.49 -2.33 -14.19
C TYR A 241 -12.34 -2.82 -13.02
N MET A 242 -11.97 -2.44 -11.79
CA MET A 242 -12.72 -2.85 -10.60
C MET A 242 -14.16 -2.33 -10.60
N THR A 243 -14.38 -1.11 -11.09
CA THR A 243 -15.73 -0.51 -11.12
C THR A 243 -16.57 -1.01 -12.29
N ASN A 244 -15.99 -1.17 -13.49
CA ASN A 244 -16.74 -1.48 -14.70
C ASN A 244 -16.90 -2.99 -14.92
N ASP A 245 -15.84 -3.77 -14.70
CA ASP A 245 -15.82 -5.21 -14.97
C ASP A 245 -16.20 -6.04 -13.74
N LEU A 246 -15.71 -5.66 -12.55
CA LEU A 246 -16.03 -6.35 -11.29
C LEU A 246 -17.24 -5.73 -10.56
N GLN A 247 -17.80 -4.62 -11.07
CA GLN A 247 -18.97 -3.92 -10.51
C GLN A 247 -18.80 -3.54 -9.03
N MET A 248 -17.56 -3.22 -8.62
CA MET A 248 -17.29 -2.72 -7.26
C MET A 248 -17.65 -1.24 -7.16
N GLU A 249 -18.13 -0.82 -6.00
CA GLU A 249 -18.37 0.58 -5.70
C GLU A 249 -17.08 1.27 -5.32
N LEU A 250 -16.74 2.38 -6.00
CA LEU A 250 -15.64 3.25 -5.60
C LEU A 250 -16.07 4.17 -4.48
N LEU A 251 -15.49 3.99 -3.30
CA LEU A 251 -15.72 4.83 -2.13
C LEU A 251 -14.86 6.09 -2.17
N GLU A 252 -15.38 7.19 -1.61
CA GLU A 252 -14.64 8.44 -1.50
C GLU A 252 -13.67 8.38 -0.32
N ILE A 253 -12.41 8.77 -0.56
CA ILE A 253 -11.41 8.94 0.50
C ILE A 253 -11.38 10.40 0.95
N LYS A 254 -11.59 10.64 2.25
CA LYS A 254 -11.41 11.97 2.85
C LYS A 254 -9.96 12.41 2.75
N LYS A 255 -9.68 13.34 1.85
CA LYS A 255 -8.32 13.85 1.64
C LYS A 255 -7.78 14.61 2.85
N GLN A 256 -6.53 14.35 3.17
CA GLN A 256 -5.75 15.05 4.18
C GLN A 256 -4.78 16.03 3.51
N PRO A 257 -4.21 16.99 4.26
CA PRO A 257 -3.23 17.91 3.71
C PRO A 257 -2.08 17.17 2.98
N GLY A 258 -1.79 17.58 1.75
CA GLY A 258 -0.78 16.94 0.89
C GLY A 258 -1.30 15.77 0.03
N MET A 259 -2.58 15.44 0.13
CA MET A 259 -3.24 14.48 -0.76
C MET A 259 -3.90 15.20 -1.93
N ALA A 260 -3.60 14.79 -3.14
CA ALA A 260 -4.24 15.26 -4.37
C ALA A 260 -5.32 14.29 -4.82
N SER A 261 -6.24 14.76 -5.67
CA SER A 261 -7.18 13.91 -6.41
C SER A 261 -6.44 13.05 -7.43
N GLY A 262 -7.04 11.93 -7.81
CA GLY A 262 -6.58 11.14 -8.93
C GLY A 262 -6.82 11.85 -10.28
N TYR A 263 -6.25 11.30 -11.33
CA TYR A 263 -6.44 11.83 -12.67
C TYR A 263 -7.90 11.63 -13.11
N GLN A 264 -8.61 12.74 -13.28
CA GLN A 264 -10.06 12.75 -13.62
C GLN A 264 -10.93 11.93 -12.63
N ASN A 265 -10.48 11.78 -11.37
CA ASN A 265 -11.20 11.02 -10.36
C ASN A 265 -10.96 11.60 -8.96
N ASP A 266 -11.98 12.26 -8.41
CA ASP A 266 -11.87 12.91 -7.11
C ASP A 266 -12.04 11.96 -5.92
N LYS A 267 -12.51 10.73 -6.13
CA LYS A 267 -12.71 9.75 -5.05
C LYS A 267 -11.43 9.06 -4.60
N VAL A 268 -10.40 9.02 -5.46
CA VAL A 268 -9.10 8.41 -5.15
C VAL A 268 -8.07 9.44 -4.72
N VAL A 269 -6.97 8.98 -4.15
CA VAL A 269 -5.88 9.82 -3.66
C VAL A 269 -4.60 9.54 -4.46
N ARG A 270 -3.92 10.62 -4.83
CA ARG A 270 -2.52 10.62 -5.26
C ARG A 270 -1.68 11.44 -4.29
N MET A 271 -0.52 10.92 -3.96
CA MET A 271 0.48 11.62 -3.16
C MET A 271 1.73 11.86 -4.01
N TYR A 272 2.21 13.08 -3.98
CA TYR A 272 3.38 13.51 -4.73
C TYR A 272 4.39 14.18 -3.80
N PRO A 273 5.72 14.02 -4.02
CA PRO A 273 6.74 14.54 -3.11
C PRO A 273 6.80 16.08 -3.01
N HIS A 274 6.23 16.81 -3.97
CA HIS A 274 6.12 18.26 -3.90
C HIS A 274 4.91 18.77 -3.11
N LEU A 275 3.92 17.91 -2.84
CA LEU A 275 2.72 18.27 -2.07
C LEU A 275 2.76 17.74 -0.64
N ASN A 276 3.53 16.68 -0.38
CA ASN A 276 3.63 16.05 0.94
C ASN A 276 5.07 15.73 1.31
N LYS A 277 5.30 15.37 2.57
CA LYS A 277 6.62 14.97 3.09
C LYS A 277 6.98 13.50 2.81
N GLY A 278 6.26 12.83 1.93
CA GLY A 278 6.50 11.43 1.55
C GLY A 278 6.97 11.28 0.12
N GLU A 279 6.98 10.03 -0.32
CA GLU A 279 7.25 9.60 -1.69
C GLU A 279 5.96 9.59 -2.52
N GLY A 280 5.93 8.88 -3.65
CA GLY A 280 4.71 8.71 -4.44
C GLY A 280 3.84 7.58 -3.91
N GLN A 281 2.53 7.81 -3.84
CA GLN A 281 1.54 6.79 -3.51
C GLN A 281 0.21 7.06 -4.20
N PHE A 282 -0.46 5.99 -4.60
CA PHE A 282 -1.85 5.98 -5.07
C PHE A 282 -2.71 5.16 -4.12
N ILE A 283 -3.95 5.60 -3.82
CA ILE A 283 -4.85 4.90 -2.91
C ILE A 283 -6.28 4.99 -3.46
N ALA A 284 -6.95 3.83 -3.51
CA ALA A 284 -8.37 3.71 -3.84
C ALA A 284 -9.06 2.75 -2.85
N LEU A 285 -10.29 3.05 -2.47
CA LEU A 285 -11.14 2.18 -1.65
C LEU A 285 -12.29 1.68 -2.50
N LEU A 286 -12.47 0.37 -2.55
CA LEU A 286 -13.52 -0.27 -3.36
C LEU A 286 -14.32 -1.25 -2.49
N LYS A 287 -15.64 -1.17 -2.58
CA LYS A 287 -16.57 -2.04 -1.86
C LYS A 287 -17.14 -3.08 -2.81
N LYS A 288 -17.12 -4.34 -2.42
CA LYS A 288 -17.77 -5.43 -3.14
C LYS A 288 -19.25 -5.46 -2.77
N HIS A 289 -20.13 -5.38 -3.77
CA HIS A 289 -21.56 -5.55 -3.55
C HIS A 289 -22.00 -7.01 -3.65
N THR A 290 -23.09 -7.31 -2.97
CA THR A 290 -23.80 -8.59 -3.12
C THR A 290 -24.35 -8.65 -4.53
N ASN A 291 -23.65 -9.26 -5.46
CA ASN A 291 -24.18 -9.49 -6.79
C ASN A 291 -25.17 -10.65 -6.73
N GLY A 292 -26.45 -10.37 -7.00
CA GLY A 292 -27.33 -11.40 -7.50
C GLY A 292 -26.73 -11.97 -8.78
N SER A 293 -26.09 -13.14 -8.68
CA SER A 293 -25.54 -13.99 -9.77
C SER A 293 -25.01 -13.24 -11.02
N VAL A 294 -23.74 -12.80 -11.00
CA VAL A 294 -23.03 -12.54 -12.26
C VAL A 294 -22.45 -13.86 -12.77
N SER A 295 -22.98 -14.32 -13.89
CA SER A 295 -22.51 -15.52 -14.60
C SER A 295 -21.06 -15.32 -15.07
N TYR A 296 -20.12 -16.04 -14.48
CA TYR A 296 -18.67 -16.03 -14.77
C TYR A 296 -18.29 -16.65 -16.14
N THR A 297 -19.15 -16.61 -17.13
CA THR A 297 -18.90 -17.24 -18.44
C THR A 297 -17.88 -16.51 -19.32
N HIS A 298 -17.44 -15.30 -18.96
CA HIS A 298 -16.54 -14.52 -19.84
C HIS A 298 -15.07 -14.47 -19.42
N LEU A 299 -14.68 -14.92 -18.22
CA LEU A 299 -13.28 -14.81 -17.76
C LEU A 299 -12.36 -15.97 -18.17
N ARG A 300 -12.90 -17.07 -18.76
CA ARG A 300 -12.12 -18.22 -19.24
C ARG A 300 -11.82 -18.25 -20.74
N ALA A 301 -12.25 -17.26 -21.50
CA ALA A 301 -12.13 -17.29 -22.96
C ALA A 301 -10.76 -16.89 -23.54
N HIS A 302 -9.78 -16.51 -22.73
CA HIS A 302 -8.47 -16.08 -23.23
C HIS A 302 -7.30 -17.04 -22.93
N GLU A 303 -7.54 -18.23 -22.34
CA GLU A 303 -6.45 -19.20 -22.06
C GLU A 303 -6.21 -20.25 -23.15
N THR A 304 -6.88 -20.21 -24.29
CA THR A 304 -6.79 -21.27 -25.33
C THR A 304 -6.07 -20.85 -26.60
N LEU A 305 -5.05 -19.97 -26.56
CA LEU A 305 -4.18 -19.71 -27.72
C LEU A 305 -2.69 -19.64 -27.33
N ARG A 306 -2.14 -20.71 -26.74
CA ARG A 306 -0.70 -20.99 -26.72
C ARG A 306 -0.45 -22.48 -26.70
N HIS A 307 -0.77 -23.17 -27.76
CA HIS A 307 -0.17 -24.42 -28.22
C HIS A 307 -0.58 -24.64 -29.68
N LEU A 308 0.20 -24.07 -30.59
CA LEU A 308 0.52 -24.57 -31.92
C LEU A 308 1.84 -23.95 -32.32
#